data_941f7cd29e64e95ed82b3c8243ed926f
#
_entry.id   941f7cd29e64e95ed82b3c8243ed926f
#
_cell.length_a   1.000
_cell.length_b   1.000
_cell.length_c   1.000
_cell.angle_alpha   90.00
_cell.angle_beta   90.00
_cell.angle_gamma   90.00
#
_symmetry.space_group_name_H-M   'P 1'
#
loop_
_entity.id
_entity.type
_entity.pdbx_description
1 polymer ?
#
loop_
_entity_poly.entity_id
_entity_poly.type
_entity_poly.pdbx_seq_one_letter_code
_entity_poly.pdbx_strand_id
1 'polypeptide(L)'
;MHFYQNVLKFPLTELIKNRDYPGSSHFFFDINNSNLLAFFDFPGLDLGPYAEVLGGLHHLAISVSRDKWAALRANLDAAGVEYMEESGTSLYFRDPDGARLELLADPLGEMYGNQVL
;
A
#
# COMPACT_ATOMS: atom_id res chain seq x y z
N MET A 1 -5.78 8.48 -5.08
CA MET A 1 -6.01 7.49 -6.17
C MET A 1 -4.84 7.34 -7.14
N HIS A 2 -4.24 8.42 -7.60
CA HIS A 2 -3.15 8.37 -8.58
C HIS A 2 -2.01 7.40 -8.19
N PHE A 3 -1.55 7.47 -6.96
CA PHE A 3 -0.44 6.64 -6.47
C PHE A 3 -0.76 5.14 -6.58
N TYR A 4 -1.89 4.70 -6.03
CA TYR A 4 -2.27 3.28 -6.05
C TYR A 4 -2.61 2.78 -7.46
N GLN A 5 -3.33 3.59 -8.22
CA GLN A 5 -3.78 3.20 -9.56
C GLN A 5 -2.66 3.30 -10.61
N ASN A 6 -1.88 4.37 -10.59
CA ASN A 6 -0.95 4.67 -11.68
C ASN A 6 0.51 4.30 -11.36
N VAL A 7 0.94 4.38 -10.12
CA VAL A 7 2.29 3.97 -9.71
C VAL A 7 2.31 2.49 -9.35
N LEU A 8 1.46 2.05 -8.42
CA LEU A 8 1.40 0.66 -7.98
C LEU A 8 0.61 -0.26 -8.92
N LYS A 9 -0.13 0.31 -9.87
CA LYS A 9 -0.91 -0.44 -10.86
C LYS A 9 -1.96 -1.38 -10.24
N PHE A 10 -2.47 -1.03 -9.07
CA PHE A 10 -3.58 -1.77 -8.48
C PHE A 10 -4.89 -1.34 -9.15
N PRO A 11 -5.69 -2.28 -9.68
CA PRO A 11 -6.95 -1.94 -10.31
C PRO A 11 -7.91 -1.27 -9.34
N LEU A 12 -8.46 -0.13 -9.73
CA LEU A 12 -9.58 0.49 -9.03
C LEU A 12 -10.84 -0.33 -9.37
N THR A 13 -11.43 -0.98 -8.38
CA THR A 13 -12.57 -1.87 -8.57
C THR A 13 -13.90 -1.18 -8.34
N GLU A 14 -13.95 -0.29 -7.35
CA GLU A 14 -15.17 0.45 -7.02
C GLU A 14 -14.87 1.86 -6.54
N LEU A 15 -15.76 2.78 -6.85
CA LEU A 15 -15.80 4.14 -6.37
C LEU A 15 -17.26 4.51 -6.09
N ILE A 16 -17.61 4.63 -4.82
CA ILE A 16 -18.97 4.88 -4.37
C ILE A 16 -19.04 6.11 -3.46
N LYS A 17 -20.23 6.68 -3.32
CA LYS A 17 -20.46 7.74 -2.33
C LYS A 17 -20.38 7.15 -0.93
N ASN A 18 -19.71 7.87 -0.04
CA ASN A 18 -19.72 7.48 1.38
C ASN A 18 -21.12 7.72 1.94
N ARG A 19 -21.78 6.65 2.38
CA ARG A 19 -23.12 6.67 2.93
C ARG A 19 -23.21 7.55 4.19
N ASP A 20 -22.19 7.51 5.02
CA ASP A 20 -22.22 8.08 6.37
C ASP A 20 -21.65 9.50 6.43
N TYR A 21 -21.03 9.98 5.35
CA TYR A 21 -20.47 11.32 5.28
C TYR A 21 -20.69 11.93 3.89
N PRO A 22 -21.69 12.82 3.74
CA PRO A 22 -21.98 13.46 2.46
C PRO A 22 -20.79 14.24 1.89
N GLY A 23 -20.54 14.09 0.59
CA GLY A 23 -19.40 14.72 -0.09
C GLY A 23 -18.12 13.91 -0.05
N SER A 24 -18.07 12.85 0.72
CA SER A 24 -16.96 11.90 0.80
C SER A 24 -17.18 10.74 -0.19
N SER A 25 -16.08 10.14 -0.64
CA SER A 25 -16.08 8.94 -1.47
C SER A 25 -15.43 7.77 -0.76
N HIS A 26 -15.87 6.57 -1.12
CA HIS A 26 -15.28 5.31 -0.69
C HIS A 26 -14.80 4.56 -1.92
N PHE A 27 -13.55 4.17 -1.97
CA PHE A 27 -12.96 3.53 -3.13
C PHE A 27 -12.05 2.38 -2.76
N PHE A 28 -11.91 1.43 -3.69
CA PHE A 28 -11.30 0.13 -3.44
C PHE A 28 -10.32 -0.21 -4.55
N PHE A 29 -9.16 -0.72 -4.17
CA PHE A 29 -8.18 -1.29 -5.08
C PHE A 29 -8.04 -2.78 -4.86
N ASP A 30 -7.99 -3.53 -5.95
CA ASP A 30 -7.66 -4.94 -5.90
C ASP A 30 -6.16 -5.12 -5.64
N ILE A 31 -5.83 -5.75 -4.54
CA ILE A 31 -4.45 -6.06 -4.16
C ILE A 31 -4.10 -7.54 -4.29
N ASN A 32 -4.96 -8.30 -5.00
CA ASN A 32 -4.77 -9.70 -5.32
C ASN A 32 -5.43 -10.68 -4.31
N ASN A 33 -5.64 -11.92 -4.75
CA ASN A 33 -6.20 -13.01 -3.95
C ASN A 33 -7.56 -12.67 -3.31
N SER A 34 -8.42 -11.94 -4.04
CA SER A 34 -9.73 -11.47 -3.56
C SER A 34 -9.66 -10.52 -2.36
N ASN A 35 -8.52 -9.87 -2.16
CA ASN A 35 -8.36 -8.85 -1.14
C ASN A 35 -8.47 -7.45 -1.75
N LEU A 36 -9.16 -6.59 -1.04
CA LEU A 36 -9.34 -5.19 -1.44
C LEU A 36 -8.71 -4.27 -0.39
N LEU A 37 -8.02 -3.24 -0.87
CA LEU A 37 -7.56 -2.14 -0.05
C LEU A 37 -8.55 -0.98 -0.19
N ALA A 38 -9.17 -0.59 0.90
CA ALA A 38 -10.24 0.41 0.93
C ALA A 38 -9.78 1.74 1.50
N PHE A 39 -10.30 2.82 0.91
CA PHE A 39 -10.02 4.19 1.34
C PHE A 39 -11.30 5.01 1.40
N PHE A 40 -11.29 6.00 2.28
CA PHE A 40 -12.23 7.12 2.24
C PHE A 40 -11.46 8.39 1.92
N ASP A 41 -12.03 9.26 1.10
CA ASP A 41 -11.58 10.63 1.03
C ASP A 41 -12.54 11.54 1.79
N PHE A 42 -12.02 12.61 2.36
CA PHE A 42 -12.80 13.60 3.11
C PHE A 42 -12.42 14.99 2.62
N PRO A 43 -12.92 15.41 1.44
CA PRO A 43 -12.60 16.71 0.89
C PRO A 43 -12.95 17.85 1.85
N GLY A 44 -12.02 18.77 2.04
CA GLY A 44 -12.23 19.91 2.92
C GLY A 44 -11.92 19.66 4.40
N LEU A 45 -11.59 18.42 4.79
CA LEU A 45 -11.10 18.12 6.13
C LEU A 45 -9.56 18.07 6.13
N ASP A 46 -8.95 18.74 7.11
CA ASP A 46 -7.52 18.62 7.37
C ASP A 46 -7.28 17.47 8.35
N LEU A 47 -7.09 16.29 7.80
CA LEU A 47 -6.94 15.07 8.59
C LEU A 47 -5.49 14.82 9.04
N GLY A 48 -4.54 15.60 8.53
CA GLY A 48 -3.13 15.38 8.79
C GLY A 48 -2.57 14.09 8.15
N PRO A 49 -1.26 13.85 8.30
CA PRO A 49 -0.62 12.65 7.79
C PRO A 49 -0.92 11.43 8.66
N TYR A 50 -0.78 10.25 8.08
CA TYR A 50 -0.81 9.00 8.84
C TYR A 50 0.34 8.99 9.87
N ALA A 51 0.05 8.55 11.08
CA ALA A 51 1.04 8.41 12.15
C ALA A 51 1.17 6.95 12.60
N GLU A 52 2.40 6.46 12.65
CA GLU A 52 2.73 5.17 13.26
C GLU A 52 2.82 5.34 14.77
N VAL A 53 2.14 4.48 15.52
CA VAL A 53 2.16 4.51 16.98
C VAL A 53 2.57 3.14 17.54
N LEU A 54 3.19 3.13 18.71
CA LEU A 54 3.57 1.88 19.37
C LEU A 54 2.34 1.02 19.67
N GLY A 55 2.41 -0.25 19.26
CA GLY A 55 1.30 -1.19 19.41
C GLY A 55 0.19 -1.05 18.39
N GLY A 56 0.27 -0.06 17.49
CA GLY A 56 -0.66 0.09 16.37
C GLY A 56 -0.18 -0.58 15.09
N LEU A 57 -0.88 -0.33 13.99
CA LEU A 57 -0.49 -0.81 12.67
C LEU A 57 0.81 -0.13 12.23
N HIS A 58 1.85 -0.93 12.02
CA HIS A 58 3.15 -0.42 11.58
C HIS A 58 3.20 -0.25 10.06
N HIS A 59 2.83 -1.27 9.31
CA HIS A 59 2.81 -1.24 7.84
C HIS A 59 1.88 -2.31 7.29
N LEU A 60 1.57 -2.19 6.01
CA LEU A 60 0.84 -3.20 5.25
C LEU A 60 1.81 -3.84 4.26
N ALA A 61 2.03 -5.15 4.38
CA ALA A 61 2.81 -5.94 3.45
C ALA A 61 1.89 -6.55 2.39
N ILE A 62 2.20 -6.31 1.13
CA ILE A 62 1.44 -6.82 -0.01
C ILE A 62 2.33 -7.78 -0.78
N SER A 63 1.89 -9.03 -0.85
CA SER A 63 2.60 -10.10 -1.54
C SER A 63 2.41 -10.00 -3.04
N VAL A 64 3.50 -10.06 -3.78
CA VAL A 64 3.48 -10.01 -5.25
C VAL A 64 4.44 -11.07 -5.80
N SER A 65 4.24 -11.46 -7.05
CA SER A 65 5.22 -12.30 -7.74
C SER A 65 6.54 -11.54 -7.94
N ARG A 66 7.63 -12.28 -8.13
CA ARG A 66 8.95 -11.70 -8.40
C ARG A 66 8.94 -10.77 -9.62
N ASP A 67 8.27 -11.15 -10.69
CA ASP A 67 8.16 -10.33 -11.90
C ASP A 67 7.39 -9.03 -11.65
N LYS A 68 6.29 -9.12 -10.91
CA LYS A 68 5.50 -7.94 -10.53
C LYS A 68 6.29 -7.04 -9.57
N TRP A 69 7.02 -7.62 -8.65
CA TRP A 69 7.89 -6.88 -7.72
C TRP A 69 8.93 -6.03 -8.49
N ALA A 70 9.61 -6.64 -9.47
CA ALA A 70 10.57 -5.93 -10.30
C ALA A 70 9.93 -4.81 -11.13
N ALA A 71 8.74 -5.06 -11.69
CA ALA A 71 7.99 -4.05 -12.43
C ALA A 71 7.53 -2.89 -11.53
N LEU A 72 7.07 -3.19 -10.32
CA LEU A 72 6.64 -2.17 -9.35
C LEU A 72 7.83 -1.35 -8.83
N ARG A 73 8.98 -1.97 -8.63
CA ARG A 73 10.23 -1.26 -8.31
C ARG A 73 10.56 -0.23 -9.40
N ALA A 74 10.50 -0.64 -10.66
CA ALA A 74 10.74 0.29 -11.78
C ALA A 74 9.70 1.43 -11.81
N ASN A 75 8.45 1.16 -11.47
CA ASN A 75 7.43 2.20 -11.38
C ASN A 75 7.70 3.19 -10.24
N LEU A 76 8.17 2.71 -9.08
CA LEU A 76 8.57 3.57 -7.96
C LEU A 76 9.73 4.47 -8.36
N ASP A 77 10.75 3.91 -9.03
CA ASP A 77 11.89 4.67 -9.56
C ASP A 77 11.42 5.77 -10.53
N ALA A 78 10.58 5.40 -11.49
CA ALA A 78 10.06 6.33 -12.49
C ALA A 78 9.20 7.46 -11.87
N ALA A 79 8.50 7.17 -10.78
CA ALA A 79 7.69 8.15 -10.06
C ALA A 79 8.49 8.98 -9.04
N GLY A 80 9.78 8.69 -8.86
CA GLY A 80 10.62 9.38 -7.89
C GLY A 80 10.27 9.07 -6.43
N VAL A 81 9.67 7.91 -6.17
CA VAL A 81 9.31 7.47 -4.82
C VAL A 81 10.53 6.87 -4.14
N GLU A 82 10.89 7.39 -2.98
CA GLU A 82 11.95 6.82 -2.16
C GLU A 82 11.50 5.50 -1.54
N TYR A 83 12.35 4.50 -1.57
CA TYR A 83 12.10 3.22 -0.94
C TYR A 83 13.38 2.62 -0.37
N MET A 84 13.21 1.71 0.58
CA MET A 84 14.30 0.90 1.14
C MET A 84 14.11 -0.55 0.71
N GLU A 85 15.17 -1.15 0.17
CA GLU A 85 15.18 -2.57 -0.21
C GLU A 85 15.82 -3.40 0.89
N GLU A 86 15.13 -4.44 1.32
CA GLU A 86 15.58 -5.38 2.32
C GLU A 86 15.64 -6.79 1.75
N SER A 87 16.75 -7.48 1.99
CA SER A 87 16.96 -8.90 1.65
C SER A 87 16.71 -9.29 0.19
N GLY A 88 16.64 -8.33 -0.72
CA GLY A 88 16.34 -8.57 -2.12
C GLY A 88 14.91 -9.02 -2.41
N THR A 89 14.01 -9.01 -1.43
CA THR A 89 12.62 -9.47 -1.53
C THR A 89 11.60 -8.44 -1.08
N SER A 90 11.99 -7.43 -0.32
CA SER A 90 11.09 -6.42 0.24
C SER A 90 11.44 -5.01 -0.22
N LEU A 91 10.42 -4.24 -0.56
CA LEU A 91 10.51 -2.80 -0.81
C LEU A 91 9.60 -2.08 0.18
N TYR A 92 10.18 -1.24 1.03
CA TYR A 92 9.46 -0.41 1.98
C TYR A 92 9.40 1.03 1.48
N PHE A 93 8.22 1.60 1.45
CA PHE A 93 8.00 2.99 1.01
C PHE A 93 6.75 3.56 1.68
N ARG A 94 6.53 4.85 1.49
CA ARG A 94 5.34 5.52 2.01
C ARG A 94 4.42 5.94 0.89
N ASP A 95 3.13 5.85 1.14
CA ASP A 95 2.13 6.42 0.26
C ASP A 95 2.07 7.96 0.43
N PRO A 96 1.29 8.69 -0.38
CA PRO A 96 1.20 10.15 -0.27
C PRO A 96 0.68 10.67 1.08
N ASP A 97 -0.05 9.84 1.83
CA ASP A 97 -0.55 10.19 3.17
C ASP A 97 0.43 9.83 4.28
N GLY A 98 1.56 9.24 3.93
CA GLY A 98 2.61 8.83 4.87
C GLY A 98 2.46 7.42 5.41
N ALA A 99 1.46 6.65 4.97
CA ALA A 99 1.31 5.27 5.38
C ALA A 99 2.44 4.40 4.82
N ARG A 100 3.00 3.52 5.67
CA ARG A 100 4.08 2.62 5.28
C ARG A 100 3.54 1.38 4.59
N LEU A 101 4.08 1.08 3.42
CA LEU A 101 3.77 -0.10 2.64
C LEU A 101 5.03 -0.93 2.43
N GLU A 102 4.84 -2.23 2.28
CA GLU A 102 5.86 -3.17 1.86
C GLU A 102 5.35 -3.95 0.64
N LEU A 103 6.16 -4.03 -0.40
CA LEU A 103 5.95 -4.99 -1.49
C LEU A 103 6.90 -6.16 -1.27
N LEU A 104 6.35 -7.33 -1.05
CA LEU A 104 7.09 -8.52 -0.68
C LEU A 104 7.00 -9.57 -1.79
N ALA A 105 8.14 -9.91 -2.39
CA ALA A 105 8.25 -11.06 -3.28
C ALA A 105 8.48 -12.32 -2.43
N ASP A 106 7.80 -13.40 -2.77
CA ASP A 106 7.89 -14.68 -2.04
C ASP A 106 7.52 -14.57 -0.55
N PRO A 107 6.30 -14.10 -0.24
CA PRO A 107 5.92 -13.64 1.10
C PRO A 107 5.96 -14.73 2.18
N LEU A 108 5.78 -15.97 1.82
CA LEU A 108 5.81 -17.08 2.78
C LEU A 108 7.16 -17.79 2.82
N GLY A 109 8.13 -17.34 2.01
CA GLY A 109 9.45 -17.94 1.91
C GLY A 109 10.43 -17.48 2.98
N GLU A 110 10.35 -16.22 3.38
CA GLU A 110 11.30 -15.64 4.32
C GLU A 110 10.61 -14.73 5.34
N MET A 111 10.68 -15.13 6.57
CA MET A 111 10.34 -14.27 7.71
C MET A 111 11.63 -13.91 8.43
N TYR A 112 11.82 -12.63 8.65
CA TYR A 112 13.03 -12.11 9.27
C TYR A 112 12.99 -12.28 10.79
N GLY A 113 14.09 -12.72 11.36
CA GLY A 113 14.24 -12.93 12.79
C GLY A 113 14.11 -14.40 13.20
N ASN A 114 14.32 -14.64 14.49
CA ASN A 114 14.21 -15.98 15.06
C ASN A 114 12.75 -16.35 15.28
N GLN A 115 12.39 -17.56 14.88
CA GLN A 115 11.07 -18.09 15.13
C GLN A 115 10.88 -18.33 16.65
N VAL A 116 9.77 -17.86 17.19
CA VAL A 116 9.44 -18.00 18.62
C VAL A 116 8.19 -18.85 18.88
N LEU A 117 7.54 -19.33 17.83
CA LEU A 117 6.42 -20.25 17.91
C LEU A 117 6.73 -21.57 17.23
#